data_6d3c0fdf99d64c954b9b417b84964989
#
_entry.id   6d3c0fdf99d64c954b9b417b84964989
#
_cell.length_a   1.000
_cell.length_b   1.000
_cell.length_c   1.000
_cell.angle_alpha   90.00
_cell.angle_beta   90.00
_cell.angle_gamma   90.00
#
_symmetry.space_group_name_H-M   'P 1'
#
loop_
_entity.id
_entity.type
_entity.pdbx_description
1 polymer ?
#
loop_
_entity_poly.entity_id
_entity_poly.type
_entity_poly.pdbx_seq_one_letter_code
_entity_poly.pdbx_strand_id
1 'polypeptide(L)'
;MDHVSLKLQEGKIYGLVGNNGSGKTMLMKCVCGFIHPTSGIVLADEKVIGKDVDYLPDAGVIIETPGFISYYSGLQNLKVLAGIKNRIGNSQIRDAMKRVGLDPDLKLPVKKYSLGMRQRLGLAQAIMESPSVLILDEPMNGLDKNGVEEIRQLLLSMKNDYKTIVIASHNAEDIQVFIVRAFENRTSLRKRTSARSQCDSTGTKRCRYNQCFSR
;
A
#
# COMPACT_ATOMS: atom_id res chain seq x y z
N MET A 1 -4.08 16.61 -4.88
CA MET A 1 -5.00 15.70 -5.58
C MET A 1 -6.35 16.35 -5.60
N ASP A 2 -7.07 16.23 -6.69
CA ASP A 2 -8.35 16.89 -6.86
C ASP A 2 -9.35 15.88 -7.46
N HIS A 3 -10.57 15.84 -6.91
CA HIS A 3 -11.67 14.97 -7.35
C HIS A 3 -11.31 13.48 -7.49
N VAL A 4 -10.76 12.86 -6.43
CA VAL A 4 -10.47 11.43 -6.41
C VAL A 4 -11.68 10.65 -5.90
N SER A 5 -12.16 9.70 -6.71
CA SER A 5 -13.18 8.75 -6.32
C SER A 5 -12.62 7.33 -6.47
N LEU A 6 -12.60 6.56 -5.40
CA LEU A 6 -11.99 5.23 -5.35
C LEU A 6 -12.90 4.27 -4.57
N LYS A 7 -13.16 3.11 -5.14
CA LYS A 7 -13.84 2.01 -4.46
C LYS A 7 -12.93 0.78 -4.42
N LEU A 8 -12.58 0.34 -3.22
CA LEU A 8 -11.81 -0.87 -2.99
C LEU A 8 -12.77 -2.02 -2.65
N GLN A 9 -12.50 -3.19 -3.19
CA GLN A 9 -13.24 -4.43 -2.93
C GLN A 9 -12.33 -5.39 -2.19
N GLU A 10 -12.89 -6.17 -1.30
CA GLU A 10 -12.17 -7.18 -0.55
C GLU A 10 -11.46 -8.20 -1.44
N GLY A 11 -10.37 -8.76 -0.96
CA GLY A 11 -9.62 -9.81 -1.64
C GLY A 11 -8.91 -9.37 -2.92
N LYS A 12 -8.67 -8.06 -3.11
CA LYS A 12 -7.99 -7.54 -4.30
C LYS A 12 -6.73 -6.75 -3.96
N ILE A 13 -5.79 -6.75 -4.90
CA ILE A 13 -4.61 -5.90 -4.84
C ILE A 13 -4.80 -4.71 -5.78
N TYR A 14 -4.56 -3.52 -5.28
CA TYR A 14 -4.65 -2.25 -5.99
C TYR A 14 -3.30 -1.58 -6.06
N GLY A 15 -2.87 -1.19 -7.25
CA GLY A 15 -1.65 -0.43 -7.47
C GLY A 15 -1.95 1.06 -7.69
N LEU A 16 -1.29 1.92 -6.91
CA LEU A 16 -1.25 3.36 -7.13
C LEU A 16 0.06 3.71 -7.82
N VAL A 17 0.02 3.90 -9.14
CA VAL A 17 1.19 4.24 -9.95
C VAL A 17 1.24 5.75 -10.18
N GLY A 18 2.42 6.34 -10.06
CA GLY A 18 2.62 7.74 -10.37
C GLY A 18 3.98 8.25 -9.88
N ASN A 19 4.44 9.34 -10.48
CA ASN A 19 5.70 9.97 -10.12
C ASN A 19 5.73 10.43 -8.66
N ASN A 20 6.93 10.67 -8.13
CA ASN A 20 7.09 11.30 -6.83
C ASN A 20 6.38 12.67 -6.82
N GLY A 21 5.72 12.99 -5.70
CA GLY A 21 4.91 14.21 -5.57
C GLY A 21 3.52 14.15 -6.23
N SER A 22 3.10 13.03 -6.84
CA SER A 22 1.76 12.88 -7.44
C SER A 22 0.63 12.76 -6.41
N GLY A 23 0.94 12.70 -5.13
CA GLY A 23 -0.03 12.64 -4.02
C GLY A 23 -0.43 11.24 -3.58
N LYS A 24 0.24 10.16 -4.01
CA LYS A 24 -0.04 8.78 -3.58
C LYS A 24 -0.04 8.63 -2.06
N THR A 25 1.03 9.08 -1.42
CA THR A 25 1.18 9.08 0.05
C THR A 25 0.06 9.88 0.74
N MET A 26 -0.32 11.04 0.19
CA MET A 26 -1.41 11.85 0.74
C MET A 26 -2.76 11.13 0.65
N LEU A 27 -3.04 10.46 -0.48
CA LEU A 27 -4.24 9.65 -0.63
C LEU A 27 -4.27 8.50 0.39
N MET A 28 -3.16 7.80 0.56
CA MET A 28 -3.04 6.73 1.55
C MET A 28 -3.24 7.25 2.98
N LYS A 29 -2.66 8.41 3.32
CA LYS A 29 -2.87 9.05 4.62
C LYS A 29 -4.34 9.41 4.86
N CYS A 30 -5.06 9.90 3.82
CA CYS A 30 -6.50 10.14 3.90
C CYS A 30 -7.28 8.82 4.12
N VAL A 31 -6.97 7.77 3.37
CA VAL A 31 -7.62 6.45 3.51
C VAL A 31 -7.39 5.88 4.90
N CYS A 32 -6.21 6.06 5.49
CA CYS A 32 -5.90 5.59 6.84
C CYS A 32 -6.54 6.44 7.96
N GLY A 33 -7.03 7.65 7.66
CA GLY A 33 -7.52 8.58 8.67
C GLY A 33 -6.43 9.44 9.32
N PHE A 34 -5.19 9.41 8.82
CA PHE A 34 -4.09 10.22 9.36
C PHE A 34 -4.21 11.71 9.02
N ILE A 35 -4.93 12.01 7.95
CA ILE A 35 -5.31 13.37 7.54
C ILE A 35 -6.73 13.36 7.00
N HIS A 36 -7.44 14.47 7.16
CA HIS A 36 -8.78 14.62 6.60
C HIS A 36 -8.73 15.24 5.20
N PRO A 37 -9.56 14.77 4.25
CA PRO A 37 -9.69 15.43 2.96
C PRO A 37 -10.32 16.81 3.14
N THR A 38 -9.95 17.79 2.29
CA THR A 38 -10.53 19.13 2.28
C THR A 38 -12.03 19.10 1.97
N SER A 39 -12.47 18.13 1.18
CA SER A 39 -13.88 17.86 0.85
C SER A 39 -14.07 16.39 0.53
N GLY A 40 -15.29 15.89 0.60
CA GLY A 40 -15.59 14.47 0.43
C GLY A 40 -15.46 13.69 1.74
N ILE A 41 -15.60 12.37 1.63
CA ILE A 41 -15.56 11.46 2.77
C ILE A 41 -14.77 10.19 2.41
N VAL A 42 -14.22 9.55 3.42
CA VAL A 42 -13.63 8.20 3.32
C VAL A 42 -14.52 7.25 4.11
N LEU A 43 -14.93 6.16 3.47
CA LEU A 43 -15.77 5.13 4.08
C LEU A 43 -14.99 3.82 4.23
N ALA A 44 -15.10 3.19 5.39
CA ALA A 44 -14.67 1.83 5.67
C ALA A 44 -15.84 1.07 6.28
N ASP A 45 -16.36 0.04 5.59
CA ASP A 45 -17.51 -0.76 6.03
C ASP A 45 -18.70 0.11 6.50
N GLU A 46 -19.10 1.05 5.63
CA GLU A 46 -20.20 2.01 5.88
C GLU A 46 -19.93 3.06 6.98
N LYS A 47 -18.78 3.00 7.67
CA LYS A 47 -18.37 3.98 8.67
C LYS A 47 -17.53 5.08 8.05
N VAL A 48 -17.80 6.32 8.42
CA VAL A 48 -17.03 7.48 7.97
C VAL A 48 -15.77 7.61 8.82
N ILE A 49 -14.59 7.53 8.18
CA ILE A 49 -13.31 7.77 8.86
C ILE A 49 -13.21 9.25 9.23
N GLY A 50 -12.81 9.50 10.47
CA GLY A 50 -12.75 10.86 11.05
C GLY A 50 -14.07 11.34 11.65
N LYS A 51 -15.15 10.51 11.64
CA LYS A 51 -16.43 10.81 12.28
C LYS A 51 -16.95 9.64 13.12
N ASP A 52 -17.11 8.47 12.50
CA ASP A 52 -17.62 7.25 13.17
C ASP A 52 -16.49 6.41 13.73
N VAL A 53 -15.32 6.46 13.11
CA VAL A 53 -14.05 5.86 13.55
C VAL A 53 -12.91 6.83 13.24
N ASP A 54 -11.89 6.87 14.11
CA ASP A 54 -10.75 7.79 13.92
C ASP A 54 -9.83 7.33 12.79
N TYR A 55 -9.62 6.03 12.65
CA TYR A 55 -8.67 5.43 11.70
C TYR A 55 -9.29 4.25 10.99
N LEU A 56 -8.70 3.87 9.84
CA LEU A 56 -9.05 2.66 9.11
C LEU A 56 -8.95 1.44 10.04
N PRO A 57 -10.06 0.74 10.30
CA PRO A 57 -10.06 -0.42 11.18
C PRO A 57 -9.24 -1.57 10.60
N ASP A 58 -8.66 -2.39 11.46
CA ASP A 58 -7.97 -3.64 11.11
C ASP A 58 -7.00 -3.49 9.92
N ALA A 59 -6.20 -2.43 9.93
CA ALA A 59 -5.24 -2.12 8.89
C ALA A 59 -3.80 -2.33 9.34
N GLY A 60 -3.00 -2.94 8.45
CA GLY A 60 -1.54 -2.92 8.50
C GLY A 60 -1.01 -1.84 7.56
N VAL A 61 -0.19 -0.94 8.07
CA VAL A 61 0.18 0.27 7.35
C VAL A 61 1.69 0.45 7.30
N ILE A 62 2.22 0.72 6.10
CA ILE A 62 3.54 1.30 5.88
C ILE A 62 3.33 2.55 5.04
N ILE A 63 3.52 3.71 5.66
CA ILE A 63 3.52 5.00 4.99
C ILE A 63 4.80 5.74 5.40
N GLU A 64 5.60 6.11 4.42
CA GLU A 64 6.94 6.67 4.64
C GLU A 64 7.88 5.67 5.32
N THR A 65 8.88 6.15 6.06
CA THR A 65 9.86 5.28 6.74
C THR A 65 9.35 4.89 8.12
N PRO A 66 9.21 3.59 8.42
CA PRO A 66 8.81 3.15 9.76
C PRO A 66 9.80 3.63 10.84
N GLY A 67 9.27 4.25 11.89
CA GLY A 67 10.05 4.68 13.05
C GLY A 67 10.27 3.53 14.02
N PHE A 68 11.51 3.02 14.10
CA PHE A 68 11.89 1.98 15.06
C PHE A 68 12.81 2.52 16.14
N ILE A 69 12.75 1.94 17.33
CA ILE A 69 13.69 2.22 18.42
C ILE A 69 15.07 1.71 17.99
N SER A 70 15.98 2.63 17.74
CA SER A 70 17.23 2.39 17.02
C SER A 70 18.18 1.41 17.70
N TYR A 71 18.17 1.33 19.04
CA TYR A 71 19.02 0.45 19.87
C TYR A 71 18.38 -0.90 20.22
N TYR A 72 17.12 -1.12 19.87
CA TYR A 72 16.45 -2.43 19.98
C TYR A 72 16.70 -3.28 18.74
N SER A 73 16.64 -4.62 18.92
CA SER A 73 16.59 -5.55 17.79
C SER A 73 15.23 -5.47 17.07
N GLY A 74 15.11 -6.07 15.88
CA GLY A 74 13.84 -6.12 15.16
C GLY A 74 12.74 -6.78 15.99
N LEU A 75 13.03 -7.95 16.60
CA LEU A 75 12.08 -8.66 17.44
C LEU A 75 11.62 -7.82 18.65
N GLN A 76 12.53 -7.09 19.29
CA GLN A 76 12.18 -6.22 20.42
C GLN A 76 11.27 -5.07 20.00
N ASN A 77 11.53 -4.45 18.85
CA ASN A 77 10.67 -3.42 18.30
C ASN A 77 9.25 -3.93 18.05
N LEU A 78 9.12 -5.08 17.38
CA LEU A 78 7.80 -5.65 17.09
C LEU A 78 7.05 -6.08 18.35
N LYS A 79 7.75 -6.56 19.39
CA LYS A 79 7.12 -6.87 20.70
C LYS A 79 6.55 -5.63 21.37
N VAL A 80 7.26 -4.50 21.34
CA VAL A 80 6.75 -3.23 21.88
C VAL A 80 5.47 -2.81 21.17
N LEU A 81 5.46 -2.88 19.83
CA LEU A 81 4.29 -2.51 19.02
C LEU A 81 3.10 -3.48 19.25
N ALA A 82 3.36 -4.79 19.27
CA ALA A 82 2.33 -5.80 19.56
C ALA A 82 1.70 -5.61 20.95
N GLY A 83 2.50 -5.16 21.93
CA GLY A 83 2.05 -4.87 23.29
C GLY A 83 1.02 -3.74 23.39
N ILE A 84 0.94 -2.84 22.39
CA ILE A 84 -0.04 -1.73 22.40
C ILE A 84 -1.48 -2.28 22.33
N LYS A 85 -1.74 -3.22 21.43
CA LYS A 85 -3.06 -3.84 21.25
C LYS A 85 -3.20 -5.16 21.99
N ASN A 86 -2.07 -5.80 22.31
CA ASN A 86 -1.97 -7.10 23.01
C ASN A 86 -2.81 -8.21 22.37
N ARG A 87 -2.88 -8.23 21.02
CA ARG A 87 -3.68 -9.20 20.25
C ARG A 87 -2.91 -10.45 19.84
N ILE A 88 -1.59 -10.34 19.76
CA ILE A 88 -0.69 -11.39 19.26
C ILE A 88 0.45 -11.66 20.24
N GLY A 89 0.92 -12.90 20.25
CA GLY A 89 2.05 -13.33 21.07
C GLY A 89 3.37 -13.39 20.29
N ASN A 90 4.40 -13.88 20.99
CA ASN A 90 5.75 -13.97 20.45
C ASN A 90 5.86 -14.88 19.20
N SER A 91 5.01 -15.91 19.10
CA SER A 91 5.01 -16.84 17.97
C SER A 91 4.63 -16.11 16.67
N GLN A 92 3.50 -15.38 16.67
CA GLN A 92 3.01 -14.67 15.50
C GLN A 92 4.00 -13.58 15.03
N ILE A 93 4.65 -12.86 15.99
CA ILE A 93 5.67 -11.87 15.67
C ILE A 93 6.86 -12.53 14.95
N ARG A 94 7.35 -13.65 15.49
CA ARG A 94 8.47 -14.41 14.89
C ARG A 94 8.12 -14.94 13.50
N ASP A 95 6.89 -15.44 13.34
CA ASP A 95 6.40 -15.94 12.05
C ASP A 95 6.31 -14.80 11.02
N ALA A 96 5.83 -13.63 11.41
CA ALA A 96 5.81 -12.45 10.53
C ALA A 96 7.22 -12.05 10.10
N MET A 97 8.21 -12.07 11.00
CA MET A 97 9.61 -11.80 10.65
C MET A 97 10.16 -12.81 9.65
N LYS A 98 9.92 -14.11 9.88
CA LYS A 98 10.35 -15.17 8.94
C LYS A 98 9.72 -15.01 7.56
N ARG A 99 8.42 -14.70 7.51
CA ARG A 99 7.68 -14.50 6.25
C ARG A 99 8.26 -13.38 5.38
N VAL A 100 8.84 -12.37 5.97
CA VAL A 100 9.51 -11.27 5.24
C VAL A 100 11.02 -11.52 5.04
N GLY A 101 11.54 -12.68 5.39
CA GLY A 101 12.97 -13.03 5.25
C GLY A 101 13.89 -12.37 6.28
N LEU A 102 13.38 -12.07 7.48
CA LEU A 102 14.19 -11.62 8.62
C LEU A 102 14.35 -12.73 9.65
N ASP A 103 15.58 -12.93 10.11
CA ASP A 103 15.85 -13.79 11.25
C ASP A 103 15.36 -13.16 12.56
N PRO A 104 14.36 -13.76 13.26
CA PRO A 104 13.86 -13.24 14.53
C PRO A 104 14.88 -13.35 15.67
N ASP A 105 15.91 -14.18 15.55
CA ASP A 105 16.95 -14.35 16.56
C ASP A 105 18.15 -13.42 16.38
N LEU A 106 18.13 -12.62 15.31
CA LEU A 106 19.15 -11.61 15.06
C LEU A 106 19.16 -10.54 16.17
N LYS A 107 20.21 -10.52 16.99
CA LYS A 107 20.37 -9.57 18.10
C LYS A 107 20.91 -8.20 17.69
N LEU A 108 21.12 -8.00 16.37
CA LEU A 108 21.62 -6.73 15.85
C LEU A 108 20.61 -5.59 16.11
N PRO A 109 21.04 -4.43 16.64
CA PRO A 109 20.15 -3.28 16.82
C PRO A 109 19.74 -2.68 15.47
N VAL A 110 18.50 -2.17 15.37
CA VAL A 110 17.92 -1.67 14.10
C VAL A 110 18.72 -0.53 13.47
N LYS A 111 19.45 0.26 14.26
CA LYS A 111 20.38 1.28 13.72
C LYS A 111 21.46 0.72 12.79
N LYS A 112 21.79 -0.58 12.92
CA LYS A 112 22.76 -1.28 12.07
C LYS A 112 22.11 -2.07 10.92
N TYR A 113 20.76 -2.04 10.79
CA TYR A 113 20.07 -2.68 9.69
C TYR A 113 20.34 -1.94 8.38
N SER A 114 20.49 -2.71 7.30
CA SER A 114 20.46 -2.15 5.94
C SER A 114 19.09 -1.53 5.65
N LEU A 115 18.99 -0.75 4.57
CA LEU A 115 17.70 -0.20 4.12
C LEU A 115 16.69 -1.32 3.87
N GLY A 116 17.10 -2.38 3.14
CA GLY A 116 16.24 -3.53 2.87
C GLY A 116 15.81 -4.28 4.14
N MET A 117 16.69 -4.43 5.14
CA MET A 117 16.30 -5.04 6.42
C MET A 117 15.28 -4.20 7.17
N ARG A 118 15.40 -2.86 7.16
CA ARG A 118 14.40 -1.97 7.77
C ARG A 118 13.07 -2.04 7.03
N GLN A 119 13.10 -2.12 5.70
CA GLN A 119 11.91 -2.29 4.89
C GLN A 119 11.19 -3.60 5.20
N ARG A 120 11.92 -4.71 5.26
CA ARG A 120 11.39 -6.01 5.68
C ARG A 120 10.80 -5.98 7.09
N LEU A 121 11.45 -5.28 8.03
CA LEU A 121 10.92 -5.11 9.39
C LEU A 121 9.61 -4.32 9.40
N GLY A 122 9.49 -3.26 8.57
CA GLY A 122 8.23 -2.53 8.37
C GLY A 122 7.12 -3.41 7.82
N LEU A 123 7.45 -4.28 6.84
CA LEU A 123 6.49 -5.26 6.32
C LEU A 123 6.08 -6.26 7.41
N ALA A 124 7.02 -6.79 8.21
CA ALA A 124 6.68 -7.66 9.34
C ALA A 124 5.72 -6.98 10.33
N GLN A 125 5.98 -5.71 10.66
CA GLN A 125 5.08 -4.90 11.50
C GLN A 125 3.67 -4.81 10.89
N ALA A 126 3.56 -4.53 9.60
CA ALA A 126 2.27 -4.37 8.94
C ALA A 126 1.45 -5.66 8.90
N ILE A 127 2.11 -6.83 8.79
CA ILE A 127 1.41 -8.12 8.64
C ILE A 127 1.27 -8.94 9.92
N MET A 128 1.99 -8.61 11.00
CA MET A 128 2.10 -9.46 12.18
C MET A 128 0.75 -9.71 12.90
N GLU A 129 -0.17 -8.75 12.84
CA GLU A 129 -1.52 -8.87 13.43
C GLU A 129 -2.54 -9.48 12.46
N SER A 130 -2.10 -9.92 11.28
CA SER A 130 -2.94 -10.50 10.23
C SER A 130 -4.13 -9.61 9.81
N PRO A 131 -3.92 -8.31 9.53
CA PRO A 131 -5.00 -7.38 9.24
C PRO A 131 -5.77 -7.75 7.97
N SER A 132 -7.02 -7.27 7.84
CA SER A 132 -7.84 -7.44 6.64
C SER A 132 -7.43 -6.49 5.51
N VAL A 133 -6.85 -5.34 5.84
CA VAL A 133 -6.40 -4.34 4.87
C VAL A 133 -4.92 -4.04 5.05
N LEU A 134 -4.18 -3.98 3.94
CA LEU A 134 -2.77 -3.54 3.91
C LEU A 134 -2.64 -2.29 3.05
N ILE A 135 -2.03 -1.25 3.61
CA ILE A 135 -1.71 0.00 2.92
C ILE A 135 -0.18 0.15 2.91
N LEU A 136 0.42 -0.01 1.74
CA LEU A 136 1.88 -0.13 1.59
C LEU A 136 2.41 0.94 0.63
N ASP A 137 3.12 1.94 1.16
CA ASP A 137 3.79 2.97 0.36
C ASP A 137 5.23 2.55 0.09
N GLU A 138 5.57 2.35 -1.20
CA GLU A 138 6.88 1.93 -1.69
C GLU A 138 7.45 0.68 -0.96
N PRO A 139 6.68 -0.43 -0.82
CA PRO A 139 7.09 -1.56 0.04
C PRO A 139 8.33 -2.31 -0.46
N MET A 140 8.72 -2.15 -1.74
CA MET A 140 9.89 -2.79 -2.34
C MET A 140 11.13 -1.90 -2.35
N ASN A 141 11.03 -0.66 -1.84
CA ASN A 141 12.15 0.28 -1.86
C ASN A 141 13.33 -0.23 -1.03
N GLY A 142 14.53 -0.18 -1.63
CA GLY A 142 15.77 -0.63 -0.97
C GLY A 142 15.98 -2.15 -0.89
N LEU A 143 15.11 -2.92 -1.53
CA LEU A 143 15.31 -4.37 -1.72
C LEU A 143 16.11 -4.63 -3.02
N ASP A 144 16.88 -5.71 -3.01
CA ASP A 144 17.48 -6.26 -4.21
C ASP A 144 16.43 -7.04 -5.04
N LYS A 145 16.80 -7.49 -6.24
CA LYS A 145 15.87 -8.19 -7.15
C LYS A 145 15.22 -9.42 -6.51
N ASN A 146 15.99 -10.21 -5.75
CA ASN A 146 15.48 -11.40 -5.08
C ASN A 146 14.49 -11.01 -3.97
N GLY A 147 14.85 -10.00 -3.17
CA GLY A 147 13.98 -9.48 -2.12
C GLY A 147 12.66 -8.89 -2.65
N VAL A 148 12.70 -8.21 -3.80
CA VAL A 148 11.49 -7.74 -4.49
C VAL A 148 10.58 -8.92 -4.84
N GLU A 149 11.13 -9.98 -5.43
CA GLU A 149 10.35 -11.15 -5.82
C GLU A 149 9.78 -11.91 -4.61
N GLU A 150 10.58 -12.08 -3.54
CA GLU A 150 10.09 -12.68 -2.28
C GLU A 150 8.90 -11.92 -1.71
N ILE A 151 8.97 -10.59 -1.66
CA ILE A 151 7.87 -9.76 -1.14
C ILE A 151 6.66 -9.79 -2.08
N ARG A 152 6.86 -9.83 -3.41
CA ARG A 152 5.77 -10.03 -4.37
C ARG A 152 5.01 -11.32 -4.09
N GLN A 153 5.72 -12.43 -3.96
CA GLN A 153 5.12 -13.75 -3.68
C GLN A 153 4.38 -13.74 -2.34
N LEU A 154 4.95 -13.11 -1.32
CA LEU A 154 4.28 -12.94 -0.04
C LEU A 154 2.94 -12.18 -0.19
N LEU A 155 2.93 -11.04 -0.87
CA LEU A 155 1.72 -10.24 -1.06
C LEU A 155 0.68 -10.96 -1.91
N LEU A 156 1.11 -11.71 -2.95
CA LEU A 156 0.22 -12.56 -3.75
C LEU A 156 -0.40 -13.67 -2.91
N SER A 157 0.36 -14.30 -2.02
CA SER A 157 -0.18 -15.33 -1.11
C SER A 157 -1.25 -14.75 -0.18
N MET A 158 -1.04 -13.53 0.32
CA MET A 158 -1.99 -12.86 1.22
C MET A 158 -3.30 -12.46 0.53
N LYS A 159 -3.30 -12.24 -0.79
CA LYS A 159 -4.53 -12.04 -1.57
C LYS A 159 -5.46 -13.26 -1.46
N ASN A 160 -4.90 -14.47 -1.42
CA ASN A 160 -5.69 -15.70 -1.32
C ASN A 160 -6.39 -15.82 0.04
N ASP A 161 -5.91 -15.08 1.06
CA ASP A 161 -6.53 -14.99 2.39
C ASP A 161 -7.62 -13.89 2.45
N TYR A 162 -8.17 -13.48 1.30
CA TYR A 162 -9.17 -12.40 1.16
C TYR A 162 -8.73 -11.03 1.68
N LYS A 163 -7.44 -10.78 1.75
CA LYS A 163 -6.90 -9.49 2.18
C LYS A 163 -7.00 -8.43 1.08
N THR A 164 -7.39 -7.23 1.44
CA THR A 164 -7.34 -6.07 0.53
C THR A 164 -5.99 -5.40 0.66
N ILE A 165 -5.27 -5.24 -0.45
CA ILE A 165 -3.92 -4.68 -0.44
C ILE A 165 -3.87 -3.47 -1.36
N VAL A 166 -3.42 -2.34 -0.85
CA VAL A 166 -3.14 -1.13 -1.64
C VAL A 166 -1.64 -0.87 -1.62
N ILE A 167 -1.03 -0.85 -2.79
CA ILE A 167 0.41 -0.65 -2.95
C ILE A 167 0.62 0.62 -3.76
N ALA A 168 1.38 1.58 -3.24
CA ALA A 168 1.89 2.68 -4.05
C ALA A 168 3.32 2.39 -4.49
N SER A 169 3.62 2.67 -5.76
CA SER A 169 4.99 2.68 -6.29
C SER A 169 5.16 3.71 -7.40
N HIS A 170 6.36 4.23 -7.53
CA HIS A 170 6.76 5.03 -8.68
C HIS A 170 7.23 4.15 -9.85
N ASN A 171 7.54 2.87 -9.62
CA ASN A 171 7.91 1.90 -10.64
C ASN A 171 6.68 1.06 -11.03
N ALA A 172 6.20 1.26 -12.26
CA ALA A 172 5.06 0.51 -12.80
C ALA A 172 5.33 -1.00 -12.87
N GLU A 173 6.58 -1.43 -13.12
CA GLU A 173 6.95 -2.84 -13.23
C GLU A 173 6.77 -3.58 -11.90
N ASP A 174 7.01 -2.91 -10.77
CA ASP A 174 6.81 -3.50 -9.44
C ASP A 174 5.35 -3.82 -9.16
N ILE A 175 4.44 -3.10 -9.83
CA ILE A 175 3.00 -3.21 -9.62
C ILE A 175 2.32 -4.04 -10.72
N GLN A 176 2.87 -4.14 -11.93
CA GLN A 176 2.25 -4.87 -13.05
C GLN A 176 1.86 -6.32 -12.71
N VAL A 177 2.64 -6.98 -11.88
CA VAL A 177 2.35 -8.36 -11.44
C VAL A 177 1.10 -8.47 -10.56
N PHE A 178 0.71 -7.36 -9.89
CA PHE A 178 -0.39 -7.35 -8.92
C PHE A 178 -1.71 -6.85 -9.51
N ILE A 179 -1.70 -6.18 -10.67
CA ILE A 179 -2.80 -5.31 -11.08
C ILE A 179 -4.05 -6.08 -11.47
N VAL A 180 -5.11 -5.83 -10.67
CA VAL A 180 -6.49 -5.88 -11.16
C VAL A 180 -6.94 -4.48 -11.64
N ARG A 181 -6.38 -3.39 -11.10
CA ARG A 181 -6.59 -1.99 -11.55
C ARG A 181 -5.43 -1.10 -11.13
N ALA A 182 -4.80 -0.41 -12.11
CA ALA A 182 -3.91 0.71 -11.85
C ALA A 182 -4.72 2.02 -11.84
N PHE A 183 -4.45 2.87 -10.86
CA PHE A 183 -4.95 4.24 -10.87
C PHE A 183 -3.80 5.16 -11.24
N GLU A 184 -3.85 5.70 -12.46
CA GLU A 184 -2.94 6.78 -12.86
C GLU A 184 -3.56 8.12 -12.49
N ASN A 185 -2.77 8.96 -11.85
CA ASN A 185 -3.19 10.32 -11.53
C ASN A 185 -3.21 11.16 -12.82
N ARG A 186 -4.40 11.48 -13.33
CA ARG A 186 -4.59 12.20 -14.61
C ARG A 186 -4.11 13.66 -14.60
N THR A 187 -3.52 14.17 -13.55
CA THR A 187 -3.08 15.57 -13.46
C THR A 187 -1.96 15.92 -14.46
N SER A 188 -1.27 14.94 -15.03
CA SER A 188 -0.22 15.17 -16.04
C SER A 188 -0.69 15.14 -17.51
N LEU A 189 -1.93 14.73 -17.79
CA LEU A 189 -2.42 14.54 -19.17
C LEU A 189 -3.01 15.81 -19.82
N ARG A 190 -3.19 16.92 -19.08
CA ARG A 190 -3.69 18.16 -19.70
C ARG A 190 -2.67 18.92 -20.56
N LYS A 191 -1.42 18.46 -20.68
CA LYS A 191 -0.39 19.13 -21.49
C LYS A 191 -0.05 18.46 -22.83
N ARG A 192 -0.75 17.38 -23.25
CA ARG A 192 -0.41 16.66 -24.51
C ARG A 192 -1.57 16.39 -25.46
N THR A 193 -2.69 17.07 -25.39
CA THR A 193 -3.75 16.97 -26.41
C THR A 193 -3.86 18.26 -27.23
N SER A 194 -2.76 18.61 -27.92
CA SER A 194 -2.80 19.40 -29.15
C SER A 194 -2.13 18.60 -30.27
N ALA A 195 -2.65 17.42 -30.56
CA ALA A 195 -2.30 16.65 -31.74
C ALA A 195 -3.61 16.23 -32.43
N ARG A 196 -3.83 16.86 -33.55
CA ARG A 196 -4.81 16.71 -34.61
C ARG A 196 -5.53 15.34 -34.63
N SER A 197 -6.85 15.38 -34.46
CA SER A 197 -7.77 14.32 -34.90
C SER A 197 -7.79 14.29 -36.42
N GLN A 198 -7.18 13.29 -37.06
CA GLN A 198 -7.55 12.88 -38.41
C GLN A 198 -8.74 11.93 -38.31
N CYS A 199 -9.87 12.31 -38.90
CA CYS A 199 -11.02 11.46 -39.10
C CYS A 199 -10.74 10.56 -40.31
N ASP A 200 -10.85 9.23 -40.12
CA ASP A 200 -10.96 8.29 -41.21
C ASP A 200 -12.37 8.28 -41.80
N SER A 201 -12.44 8.14 -43.10
CA SER A 201 -13.63 8.28 -43.98
C SER A 201 -14.65 7.14 -43.88
N THR A 202 -14.70 6.36 -42.83
CA THR A 202 -15.61 5.19 -42.73
C THR A 202 -16.49 5.15 -41.48
N GLY A 203 -16.74 6.26 -40.82
CA GLY A 203 -17.92 6.46 -39.97
C GLY A 203 -18.25 5.45 -38.85
N THR A 204 -17.35 4.55 -38.44
CA THR A 204 -17.67 3.54 -37.42
C THR A 204 -16.83 3.77 -36.13
N LYS A 205 -17.46 4.42 -35.15
CA LYS A 205 -16.91 4.54 -33.79
C LYS A 205 -16.96 3.20 -33.08
N ARG A 206 -15.85 2.47 -33.02
CA ARG A 206 -15.67 1.40 -32.03
C ARG A 206 -15.04 1.97 -30.78
N CYS A 207 -15.87 2.33 -29.80
CA CYS A 207 -15.42 2.57 -28.43
C CYS A 207 -15.10 1.20 -27.78
N ARG A 208 -13.83 0.87 -27.64
CA ARG A 208 -13.38 -0.13 -26.68
C ARG A 208 -12.97 0.62 -25.40
N TYR A 209 -13.66 0.34 -24.35
CA TYR A 209 -13.57 0.71 -22.93
C TYR A 209 -14.82 1.47 -22.44
N ASN A 210 -15.73 0.70 -21.83
CA ASN A 210 -16.82 1.24 -21.03
C ASN A 210 -16.27 1.97 -19.82
N GLN A 211 -16.38 3.28 -19.84
CA GLN A 211 -16.33 4.12 -18.65
C GLN A 211 -17.72 4.68 -18.40
N CYS A 212 -18.45 4.11 -17.46
CA CYS A 212 -19.59 4.78 -16.86
C CYS A 212 -19.06 5.78 -15.81
N PHE A 213 -19.17 7.07 -16.13
CA PHE A 213 -19.15 8.13 -15.15
C PHE A 213 -20.57 8.72 -15.12
N SER A 214 -21.30 8.53 -14.02
CA SER A 214 -22.45 9.35 -13.69
C SER A 214 -21.99 10.57 -12.90
N ARG A 215 -22.63 11.69 -13.23
CA ARG A 215 -22.42 13.04 -12.69
C ARG A 215 -22.67 13.12 -11.20
#